data_5b5e0dee1587c0de18844f206647229d
#
_entry.id   5b5e0dee1587c0de18844f206647229d
#
_cell.length_a   1.000
_cell.length_b   1.000
_cell.length_c   1.000
_cell.angle_alpha   90.00
_cell.angle_beta   90.00
_cell.angle_gamma   90.00
#
_symmetry.space_group_name_H-M   'P 1'
#
loop_
_entity.id
_entity.type
_entity.pdbx_description
1 polymer ?
#
loop_
_entity_poly.entity_id
_entity_poly.type
_entity_poly.pdbx_seq_one_letter_code
_entity_poly.pdbx_strand_id
1 'polypeptide(L)'
;MSGLIRPFGLGPRVPMYVVSPWSKGGWVNSQVFDHTSVGQFLEKRFGVVIPAITPWHRAVCGDLTSVFDFKAPNEPAFPELPDVSGASAVLLEHIQRPRILPPERPEPLFQETGVRPSRSLPYELNVIGSMDAVSSRLSLDFRNTGKAGAVFHVYDRLHLDHIPKRYTVEAGKTISDVWDAKADGGKYDLSVYAVNGFRRDIKGDMALAKAEIEVRYKPAQQKVQLVVRNSGSSTLALKIEHNAYGETGGELSLAAGVRSQREWSVADSGNWYDFTVSANGFMRRAAGRLETGKHGMSDPAMGT
;
A
#
# COMPACT_ATOMS: atom_id res chain seq x y z
N MET A 1 -34.22 9.60 -5.52
CA MET A 1 -32.74 9.58 -5.34
C MET A 1 -32.24 8.36 -6.09
N SER A 2 -31.50 8.53 -7.19
CA SER A 2 -30.83 7.42 -7.85
C SER A 2 -29.73 6.94 -6.90
N GLY A 3 -29.94 5.79 -6.24
CA GLY A 3 -28.96 5.20 -5.34
C GLY A 3 -27.74 4.79 -6.13
N LEU A 4 -26.67 5.59 -6.09
CA LEU A 4 -25.36 5.19 -6.55
C LEU A 4 -24.92 3.99 -5.71
N ILE A 5 -24.90 2.81 -6.32
CA ILE A 5 -24.31 1.62 -5.71
C ILE A 5 -22.82 1.87 -5.61
N ARG A 6 -22.30 2.06 -4.40
CA ARG A 6 -20.87 2.23 -4.13
C ARG A 6 -20.36 1.06 -3.30
N PRO A 7 -19.10 0.64 -3.49
CA PRO A 7 -18.52 -0.40 -2.63
C PRO A 7 -18.54 0.06 -1.17
N PHE A 8 -18.89 -0.84 -0.28
CA PHE A 8 -18.76 -0.64 1.17
C PHE A 8 -17.28 -0.55 1.54
N GLY A 9 -16.94 0.31 2.48
CA GLY A 9 -15.55 0.46 2.95
C GLY A 9 -15.37 1.71 3.79
N LEU A 10 -14.11 1.93 4.19
CA LEU A 10 -13.69 3.10 4.95
C LEU A 10 -13.83 4.36 4.09
N GLY A 11 -14.17 5.47 4.73
CA GLY A 11 -14.26 6.79 4.14
C GLY A 11 -12.88 7.43 3.90
N PRO A 12 -12.84 8.76 3.68
CA PRO A 12 -11.59 9.50 3.55
C PRO A 12 -10.78 9.46 4.85
N ARG A 13 -9.45 9.57 4.71
CA ARG A 13 -8.56 9.57 5.86
C ARG A 13 -8.79 10.80 6.74
N VAL A 14 -8.72 10.57 8.04
CA VAL A 14 -8.68 11.64 9.05
C VAL A 14 -7.37 11.51 9.83
N PRO A 15 -6.75 12.63 10.28
CA PRO A 15 -5.57 12.57 11.10
C PRO A 15 -5.90 11.99 12.48
N MET A 16 -4.98 11.18 13.02
CA MET A 16 -5.06 10.64 14.37
C MET A 16 -3.70 10.76 15.04
N TYR A 17 -3.68 11.40 16.22
CA TYR A 17 -2.51 11.50 17.07
C TYR A 17 -2.75 10.70 18.35
N VAL A 18 -1.75 9.89 18.73
CA VAL A 18 -1.78 9.16 19.98
C VAL A 18 -0.69 9.68 20.90
N VAL A 19 -1.10 10.37 21.95
CA VAL A 19 -0.21 10.93 22.97
C VAL A 19 -0.27 10.05 24.20
N SER A 20 0.84 9.41 24.52
CA SER A 20 0.93 8.46 25.64
C SER A 20 2.38 8.30 26.08
N PRO A 21 2.64 8.00 27.37
CA PRO A 21 3.96 7.60 27.84
C PRO A 21 4.57 6.42 27.05
N TRP A 22 3.73 5.53 26.51
CA TRP A 22 4.15 4.35 25.74
C TRP A 22 4.17 4.56 24.23
N SER A 23 3.93 5.79 23.73
CA SER A 23 3.96 6.12 22.29
C SER A 23 4.95 7.25 21.96
N LYS A 24 5.92 7.53 22.83
CA LYS A 24 6.95 8.57 22.64
C LYS A 24 7.84 8.26 21.43
N GLY A 25 8.43 9.29 20.82
CA GLY A 25 9.47 9.17 19.80
C GLY A 25 9.02 9.45 18.35
N GLY A 26 7.86 10.05 18.16
CA GLY A 26 7.41 10.53 16.82
C GLY A 26 7.16 9.39 15.82
N TRP A 27 6.65 8.25 16.29
CA TRP A 27 6.38 7.07 15.48
C TRP A 27 5.22 7.27 14.50
N VAL A 28 5.39 6.74 13.29
CA VAL A 28 4.30 6.56 12.33
C VAL A 28 3.80 5.13 12.42
N ASN A 29 2.47 4.95 12.39
CA ASN A 29 1.83 3.65 12.27
C ASN A 29 0.89 3.66 11.08
N SER A 30 1.24 2.91 10.04
CA SER A 30 0.47 2.78 8.80
C SER A 30 -0.49 1.59 8.79
N GLN A 31 -0.76 0.98 9.95
CA GLN A 31 -1.86 0.02 10.08
C GLN A 31 -3.19 0.75 9.85
N VAL A 32 -4.15 0.06 9.25
CA VAL A 32 -5.49 0.62 9.06
C VAL A 32 -6.22 0.69 10.39
N PHE A 33 -6.70 1.86 10.73
CA PHE A 33 -7.55 2.12 11.89
C PHE A 33 -8.80 2.89 11.46
N ASP A 34 -9.86 2.79 12.24
CA ASP A 34 -11.05 3.61 12.12
C ASP A 34 -11.63 3.94 13.51
N HIS A 35 -12.82 4.53 13.56
CA HIS A 35 -13.46 4.86 14.84
C HIS A 35 -13.74 3.62 15.70
N THR A 36 -13.93 2.44 15.10
CA THR A 36 -14.15 1.18 15.86
C THR A 36 -12.87 0.68 16.53
N SER A 37 -11.69 1.14 16.08
CA SER A 37 -10.40 0.77 16.68
C SER A 37 -10.29 1.19 18.14
N VAL A 38 -10.88 2.33 18.50
CA VAL A 38 -10.96 2.77 19.91
C VAL A 38 -11.82 1.80 20.72
N GLY A 39 -12.97 1.40 20.17
CA GLY A 39 -13.81 0.38 20.79
C GLY A 39 -13.10 -0.94 20.98
N GLN A 40 -12.39 -1.43 19.96
CA GLN A 40 -11.59 -2.67 20.03
C GLN A 40 -10.46 -2.57 21.08
N PHE A 41 -9.86 -1.39 21.25
CA PHE A 41 -8.87 -1.15 22.30
C PHE A 41 -9.49 -1.25 23.70
N LEU A 42 -10.68 -0.67 23.89
CA LEU A 42 -11.43 -0.76 25.17
C LEU A 42 -11.85 -2.21 25.46
N GLU A 43 -12.31 -2.95 24.46
CA GLU A 43 -12.61 -4.38 24.60
C GLU A 43 -11.39 -5.14 25.11
N LYS A 44 -10.24 -4.91 24.51
CA LYS A 44 -8.99 -5.59 24.87
C LYS A 44 -8.50 -5.20 26.27
N ARG A 45 -8.68 -3.92 26.66
CA ARG A 45 -8.27 -3.42 27.97
C ARG A 45 -9.15 -3.89 29.11
N PHE A 46 -10.46 -4.00 28.87
CA PHE A 46 -11.45 -4.25 29.93
C PHE A 46 -12.12 -5.64 29.85
N GLY A 47 -11.82 -6.42 28.81
CA GLY A 47 -12.43 -7.75 28.63
C GLY A 47 -13.92 -7.72 28.29
N VAL A 48 -14.40 -6.62 27.74
CA VAL A 48 -15.79 -6.44 27.30
C VAL A 48 -15.92 -6.66 25.78
N VAL A 49 -17.15 -6.87 25.31
CA VAL A 49 -17.42 -7.00 23.87
C VAL A 49 -18.41 -5.92 23.45
N ILE A 50 -18.11 -5.23 22.35
CA ILE A 50 -18.99 -4.23 21.74
C ILE A 50 -19.67 -4.87 20.51
N PRO A 51 -20.93 -5.32 20.62
CA PRO A 51 -21.59 -6.09 19.55
C PRO A 51 -21.78 -5.30 18.24
N ALA A 52 -21.76 -3.97 18.33
CA ALA A 52 -21.92 -3.09 17.14
C ALA A 52 -20.71 -3.11 16.21
N ILE A 53 -19.54 -3.58 16.64
CA ILE A 53 -18.35 -3.69 15.77
C ILE A 53 -18.50 -4.92 14.88
N THR A 54 -18.64 -4.68 13.60
CA THR A 54 -18.90 -5.76 12.63
C THR A 54 -17.66 -6.65 12.42
N PRO A 55 -17.84 -7.91 11.97
CA PRO A 55 -16.72 -8.79 11.62
C PRO A 55 -15.76 -8.19 10.59
N TRP A 56 -16.27 -7.41 9.63
CA TRP A 56 -15.45 -6.74 8.63
C TRP A 56 -14.50 -5.70 9.27
N HIS A 57 -15.00 -4.84 10.17
CA HIS A 57 -14.16 -3.87 10.87
C HIS A 57 -13.09 -4.57 11.71
N ARG A 58 -13.43 -5.68 12.37
CA ARG A 58 -12.47 -6.47 13.16
C ARG A 58 -11.39 -7.12 12.30
N ALA A 59 -11.70 -7.50 11.07
CA ALA A 59 -10.74 -8.09 10.16
C ALA A 59 -9.78 -7.06 9.56
N VAL A 60 -10.27 -5.87 9.21
CA VAL A 60 -9.54 -4.84 8.46
C VAL A 60 -8.88 -3.81 9.37
N CYS A 61 -9.55 -3.40 10.46
CA CYS A 61 -9.09 -2.33 11.33
C CYS A 61 -8.41 -2.89 12.59
N GLY A 62 -7.23 -2.36 12.90
CA GLY A 62 -6.47 -2.73 14.10
C GLY A 62 -7.13 -2.21 15.38
N ASP A 63 -6.71 -2.79 16.51
CA ASP A 63 -7.20 -2.49 17.86
C ASP A 63 -6.36 -1.42 18.60
N LEU A 64 -5.57 -0.66 17.91
CA LEU A 64 -4.62 0.36 18.39
C LEU A 64 -3.45 -0.19 19.24
N THR A 65 -3.39 -1.46 19.63
CA THR A 65 -2.31 -1.96 20.47
C THR A 65 -0.93 -1.83 19.82
N SER A 66 -0.85 -1.87 18.50
CA SER A 66 0.39 -1.69 17.73
C SER A 66 0.98 -0.27 17.81
N VAL A 67 0.21 0.70 18.32
CA VAL A 67 0.67 2.09 18.50
C VAL A 67 1.60 2.21 19.70
N PHE A 68 1.43 1.35 20.70
CA PHE A 68 2.12 1.42 21.99
C PHE A 68 3.32 0.47 22.05
N ASP A 69 4.34 0.86 22.79
CA ASP A 69 5.42 -0.01 23.23
C ASP A 69 5.39 -0.14 24.76
N PHE A 70 4.67 -1.17 25.23
CA PHE A 70 4.57 -1.45 26.66
C PHE A 70 5.81 -2.15 27.24
N LYS A 71 6.81 -2.51 26.42
CA LYS A 71 8.05 -3.16 26.84
C LYS A 71 9.11 -2.15 27.25
N ALA A 72 9.11 -0.98 26.60
CA ALA A 72 10.03 0.06 26.95
C ALA A 72 9.65 0.68 28.29
N PRO A 73 10.61 0.96 29.19
CA PRO A 73 10.34 1.70 30.41
C PRO A 73 9.81 3.09 30.03
N ASN A 74 8.77 3.50 30.74
CA ASN A 74 8.19 4.83 30.58
C ASN A 74 9.12 5.85 31.23
N GLU A 75 10.05 6.40 30.46
CA GLU A 75 10.96 7.43 30.97
C GLU A 75 10.19 8.69 31.38
N PRO A 76 10.41 9.20 32.59
CA PRO A 76 9.68 10.36 33.11
C PRO A 76 10.08 11.68 32.44
N ALA A 77 11.20 11.72 31.72
CA ALA A 77 11.67 12.94 31.06
C ALA A 77 10.69 13.35 29.97
N PHE A 78 10.10 14.54 30.13
CA PHE A 78 9.33 15.19 29.07
C PHE A 78 10.25 16.06 28.24
N PRO A 79 10.02 16.15 26.91
CA PRO A 79 10.68 17.16 26.10
C PRO A 79 10.31 18.56 26.61
N GLU A 80 11.22 19.51 26.45
CA GLU A 80 10.88 20.91 26.67
C GLU A 80 9.72 21.31 25.77
N LEU A 81 8.65 21.77 26.36
CA LEU A 81 7.47 22.17 25.62
C LEU A 81 7.64 23.60 25.11
N PRO A 82 7.16 23.93 23.90
CA PRO A 82 7.17 25.29 23.40
C PRO A 82 6.35 26.21 24.32
N ASP A 83 6.81 27.45 24.44
CA ASP A 83 6.02 28.47 25.15
C ASP A 83 4.71 28.76 24.42
N VAL A 84 3.60 28.53 25.08
CA VAL A 84 2.24 28.76 24.57
C VAL A 84 1.54 29.95 25.24
N SER A 85 2.27 30.78 25.97
CA SER A 85 1.71 31.92 26.68
C SER A 85 0.98 32.93 25.75
N GLY A 86 1.43 33.05 24.50
CA GLY A 86 0.80 33.84 23.45
C GLY A 86 -0.38 33.21 22.73
N ALA A 87 -0.72 31.95 23.00
CA ALA A 87 -1.72 31.21 22.21
C ALA A 87 -3.11 31.85 22.20
N SER A 88 -3.54 32.46 23.32
CA SER A 88 -4.85 33.12 23.40
C SER A 88 -4.94 34.37 22.50
N ALA A 89 -3.84 35.12 22.38
CA ALA A 89 -3.80 36.30 21.50
C ALA A 89 -3.85 35.87 20.03
N VAL A 90 -3.09 34.82 19.66
CA VAL A 90 -3.12 34.24 18.33
C VAL A 90 -4.50 33.67 17.97
N LEU A 91 -5.18 33.02 18.91
CA LEU A 91 -6.54 32.53 18.72
C LEU A 91 -7.52 33.64 18.42
N LEU A 92 -7.48 34.75 19.19
CA LEU A 92 -8.35 35.92 18.98
C LEU A 92 -8.10 36.56 17.61
N GLU A 93 -6.85 36.68 17.20
CA GLU A 93 -6.50 37.14 15.86
C GLU A 93 -7.07 36.24 14.77
N HIS A 94 -6.96 34.89 14.94
CA HIS A 94 -7.48 33.93 13.99
C HIS A 94 -9.00 33.96 13.83
N ILE A 95 -9.74 34.20 14.93
CA ILE A 95 -11.21 34.32 14.89
C ILE A 95 -11.65 35.56 14.07
N GLN A 96 -10.82 36.60 14.02
CA GLN A 96 -11.10 37.81 13.27
C GLN A 96 -10.66 37.77 11.80
N ARG A 97 -9.90 36.77 11.40
CA ARG A 97 -9.45 36.64 10.01
C ARG A 97 -10.61 36.28 9.06
N PRO A 98 -10.61 36.82 7.84
CA PRO A 98 -11.60 36.42 6.84
C PRO A 98 -11.49 34.95 6.56
N ARG A 99 -12.62 34.32 6.18
CA ARG A 99 -12.65 32.92 5.79
C ARG A 99 -11.70 32.66 4.63
N ILE A 100 -10.75 31.72 4.82
CA ILE A 100 -9.87 31.28 3.77
C ILE A 100 -10.69 30.44 2.77
N LEU A 101 -10.71 30.88 1.53
CA LEU A 101 -11.32 30.13 0.43
C LEU A 101 -10.32 29.10 -0.10
N PRO A 102 -10.80 27.95 -0.62
CA PRO A 102 -9.93 27.03 -1.34
C PRO A 102 -9.20 27.76 -2.47
N PRO A 103 -7.93 27.41 -2.75
CA PRO A 103 -7.20 28.02 -3.85
C PRO A 103 -7.88 27.72 -5.18
N GLU A 104 -7.91 28.68 -6.10
CA GLU A 104 -8.47 28.51 -7.45
C GLU A 104 -7.73 27.44 -8.24
N ARG A 105 -6.43 27.28 -7.99
CA ARG A 105 -5.58 26.22 -8.54
C ARG A 105 -5.05 25.37 -7.39
N PRO A 106 -5.68 24.20 -7.13
CA PRO A 106 -5.21 23.31 -6.08
C PRO A 106 -3.85 22.72 -6.45
N GLU A 107 -2.90 22.84 -5.55
CA GLU A 107 -1.60 22.19 -5.67
C GLU A 107 -1.53 20.99 -4.74
N PRO A 108 -0.75 19.93 -5.10
CA PRO A 108 -0.49 18.83 -4.19
C PRO A 108 0.16 19.35 -2.89
N LEU A 109 -0.24 18.79 -1.77
CA LEU A 109 0.42 19.07 -0.50
C LEU A 109 1.82 18.44 -0.52
N PHE A 110 2.81 19.24 -0.19
CA PHE A 110 4.17 18.76 0.02
C PHE A 110 4.29 18.08 1.36
N GLN A 111 4.98 16.94 1.37
CA GLN A 111 5.31 16.27 2.60
C GLN A 111 6.60 16.84 3.16
N GLU A 112 6.65 16.96 4.48
CA GLU A 112 7.86 17.38 5.19
C GLU A 112 9.02 16.40 4.89
N THR A 113 10.19 16.93 4.58
CA THR A 113 11.38 16.11 4.29
C THR A 113 11.81 15.29 5.49
N GLY A 114 12.45 14.15 5.21
CA GLY A 114 13.01 13.25 6.21
C GLY A 114 12.14 12.03 6.50
N VAL A 115 12.69 11.13 7.29
CA VAL A 115 12.05 9.87 7.67
C VAL A 115 11.65 9.87 9.14
N ARG A 116 10.62 9.11 9.48
CA ARG A 116 10.14 8.88 10.84
C ARG A 116 10.29 7.39 11.18
N PRO A 117 10.54 7.03 12.44
CA PRO A 117 10.47 5.65 12.86
C PRO A 117 9.05 5.12 12.61
N SER A 118 8.95 3.91 12.05
CA SER A 118 7.68 3.31 11.65
C SER A 118 7.45 2.00 12.38
N ARG A 119 6.22 1.80 12.86
CA ARG A 119 5.80 0.54 13.47
C ARG A 119 5.79 -0.57 12.45
N SER A 120 6.10 -1.80 12.89
CA SER A 120 5.91 -3.00 12.08
C SER A 120 4.42 -3.22 11.78
N LEU A 121 4.13 -3.69 10.58
CA LEU A 121 2.77 -3.89 10.12
C LEU A 121 2.44 -5.38 9.98
N PRO A 122 1.16 -5.76 10.11
CA PRO A 122 0.73 -7.16 10.01
C PRO A 122 0.44 -7.61 8.58
N TYR A 123 0.90 -6.89 7.56
CA TYR A 123 0.53 -7.12 6.16
C TYR A 123 1.64 -7.82 5.38
N GLU A 124 1.25 -8.80 4.56
CA GLU A 124 2.07 -9.34 3.48
C GLU A 124 1.16 -9.56 2.28
N LEU A 125 1.22 -8.63 1.32
CA LEU A 125 0.27 -8.52 0.23
C LEU A 125 0.94 -8.79 -1.11
N ASN A 126 0.21 -9.44 -2.02
CA ASN A 126 0.65 -9.59 -3.40
C ASN A 126 -0.54 -9.56 -4.37
N VAL A 127 -0.25 -9.22 -5.63
CA VAL A 127 -1.19 -9.35 -6.75
C VAL A 127 -0.47 -10.00 -7.90
N ILE A 128 -1.03 -11.10 -8.39
CA ILE A 128 -0.47 -11.85 -9.51
C ILE A 128 -1.45 -11.77 -10.66
N GLY A 129 -0.97 -11.28 -11.79
CA GLY A 129 -1.75 -11.21 -13.04
C GLY A 129 -1.39 -12.35 -13.97
N SER A 130 -2.39 -13.07 -14.45
CA SER A 130 -2.26 -14.06 -15.52
C SER A 130 -3.16 -13.72 -16.70
N MET A 131 -2.65 -13.94 -17.93
CA MET A 131 -3.34 -13.56 -19.15
C MET A 131 -3.78 -14.79 -19.92
N ASP A 132 -5.04 -14.80 -20.34
CA ASP A 132 -5.54 -15.70 -21.37
C ASP A 132 -5.79 -14.90 -22.66
N ALA A 133 -4.82 -14.98 -23.57
CA ALA A 133 -4.90 -14.27 -24.86
C ALA A 133 -6.00 -14.81 -25.78
N VAL A 134 -6.43 -16.05 -25.62
CA VAL A 134 -7.48 -16.66 -26.46
C VAL A 134 -8.84 -16.06 -26.09
N SER A 135 -9.13 -15.95 -24.82
CA SER A 135 -10.38 -15.35 -24.32
C SER A 135 -10.29 -13.83 -24.13
N SER A 136 -9.13 -13.22 -24.32
CA SER A 136 -8.85 -11.79 -24.03
C SER A 136 -9.17 -11.44 -22.57
N ARG A 137 -8.79 -12.30 -21.63
CA ARG A 137 -9.05 -12.13 -20.20
C ARG A 137 -7.76 -12.00 -19.40
N LEU A 138 -7.77 -11.02 -18.48
CA LEU A 138 -6.75 -10.85 -17.45
C LEU A 138 -7.34 -11.29 -16.11
N SER A 139 -6.78 -12.32 -15.51
CA SER A 139 -7.11 -12.74 -14.14
C SER A 139 -6.15 -12.11 -13.16
N LEU A 140 -6.64 -11.57 -12.06
CA LEU A 140 -5.85 -11.06 -10.94
C LEU A 140 -6.16 -11.86 -9.68
N ASP A 141 -5.11 -12.40 -9.07
CA ASP A 141 -5.16 -13.01 -7.74
C ASP A 141 -4.67 -12.01 -6.70
N PHE A 142 -5.54 -11.60 -5.80
CA PHE A 142 -5.23 -10.75 -4.64
C PHE A 142 -4.92 -11.65 -3.45
N ARG A 143 -3.66 -11.69 -3.03
CA ARG A 143 -3.16 -12.57 -1.97
C ARG A 143 -2.80 -11.78 -0.73
N ASN A 144 -3.22 -12.27 0.42
CA ASN A 144 -2.85 -11.75 1.71
C ASN A 144 -2.31 -12.90 2.57
N THR A 145 -1.00 -13.00 2.69
CA THR A 145 -0.31 -13.98 3.55
C THR A 145 0.04 -13.39 4.92
N GLY A 146 -0.36 -12.13 5.17
CA GLY A 146 -0.19 -11.44 6.44
C GLY A 146 -1.13 -11.93 7.55
N LYS A 147 -1.21 -11.15 8.64
CA LYS A 147 -1.95 -11.48 9.86
C LYS A 147 -3.21 -10.63 10.07
N ALA A 148 -3.45 -9.63 9.24
CA ALA A 148 -4.65 -8.78 9.27
C ALA A 148 -5.30 -8.73 7.90
N GLY A 149 -6.60 -8.51 7.84
CA GLY A 149 -7.33 -8.28 6.60
C GLY A 149 -6.84 -7.00 5.90
N ALA A 150 -6.88 -6.98 4.58
CA ALA A 150 -6.49 -5.83 3.78
C ALA A 150 -7.48 -5.58 2.65
N VAL A 151 -7.61 -4.33 2.25
CA VAL A 151 -8.46 -3.91 1.15
C VAL A 151 -7.57 -3.48 -0.02
N PHE A 152 -7.79 -4.10 -1.17
CA PHE A 152 -7.18 -3.71 -2.43
C PHE A 152 -8.15 -2.83 -3.22
N HIS A 153 -7.66 -1.71 -3.74
CA HIS A 153 -8.39 -0.80 -4.62
C HIS A 153 -7.84 -0.95 -6.03
N VAL A 154 -8.69 -1.29 -6.99
CA VAL A 154 -8.30 -1.46 -8.39
C VAL A 154 -8.94 -0.38 -9.24
N TYR A 155 -8.09 0.40 -9.88
CA TYR A 155 -8.48 1.42 -10.85
C TYR A 155 -8.21 0.91 -12.25
N ASP A 156 -9.23 0.90 -13.08
CA ASP A 156 -9.10 0.71 -14.53
C ASP A 156 -8.73 2.06 -15.15
N ARG A 157 -7.48 2.17 -15.62
CA ARG A 157 -6.95 3.44 -16.15
C ARG A 157 -7.42 3.73 -17.57
N LEU A 158 -7.98 2.74 -18.26
CA LEU A 158 -8.67 2.95 -19.54
C LEU A 158 -10.09 3.50 -19.31
N HIS A 159 -10.66 3.27 -18.12
CA HIS A 159 -12.04 3.61 -17.78
C HIS A 159 -12.12 4.28 -16.41
N LEU A 160 -11.46 5.45 -16.23
CA LEU A 160 -11.42 6.17 -14.96
C LEU A 160 -12.77 6.75 -14.51
N ASP A 161 -13.77 6.79 -15.38
CA ASP A 161 -15.16 7.10 -15.10
C ASP A 161 -15.91 5.95 -14.39
N HIS A 162 -15.37 4.73 -14.45
CA HIS A 162 -15.92 3.60 -13.73
C HIS A 162 -15.57 3.66 -12.23
N ILE A 163 -16.47 3.14 -11.40
CA ILE A 163 -16.23 3.03 -9.97
C ILE A 163 -15.10 2.02 -9.72
N PRO A 164 -14.02 2.39 -9.00
CA PRO A 164 -12.94 1.47 -8.69
C PRO A 164 -13.45 0.24 -7.93
N LYS A 165 -13.00 -0.94 -8.35
CA LYS A 165 -13.29 -2.19 -7.65
C LYS A 165 -12.51 -2.25 -6.32
N ARG A 166 -13.13 -2.85 -5.30
CA ARG A 166 -12.51 -3.04 -3.98
C ARG A 166 -12.65 -4.49 -3.54
N TYR A 167 -11.54 -5.06 -3.08
CA TYR A 167 -11.47 -6.45 -2.64
C TYR A 167 -10.95 -6.49 -1.21
N THR A 168 -11.78 -6.98 -0.28
CA THR A 168 -11.34 -7.26 1.08
C THR A 168 -10.83 -8.69 1.14
N VAL A 169 -9.57 -8.86 1.49
CA VAL A 169 -8.92 -10.17 1.57
C VAL A 169 -8.50 -10.41 3.01
N GLU A 170 -9.08 -11.43 3.63
CA GLU A 170 -8.72 -11.84 4.98
C GLU A 170 -7.29 -12.38 5.05
N ALA A 171 -6.73 -12.37 6.26
CA ALA A 171 -5.43 -12.98 6.55
C ALA A 171 -5.38 -14.45 6.09
N GLY A 172 -4.32 -14.83 5.38
CA GLY A 172 -4.11 -16.18 4.84
C GLY A 172 -5.01 -16.56 3.67
N LYS A 173 -5.73 -15.61 3.05
CA LYS A 173 -6.67 -15.87 1.95
C LYS A 173 -6.20 -15.28 0.61
N THR A 174 -6.87 -15.76 -0.44
CA THR A 174 -6.75 -15.24 -1.81
C THR A 174 -8.13 -15.06 -2.40
N ILE A 175 -8.34 -13.97 -3.12
CA ILE A 175 -9.54 -13.71 -3.92
C ILE A 175 -9.07 -13.46 -5.35
N SER A 176 -9.80 -13.97 -6.33
CA SER A 176 -9.52 -13.77 -7.75
C SER A 176 -10.66 -13.04 -8.43
N ASP A 177 -10.34 -12.19 -9.40
CA ASP A 177 -11.32 -11.59 -10.31
C ASP A 177 -10.74 -11.51 -11.73
N VAL A 178 -11.61 -11.31 -12.70
CA VAL A 178 -11.29 -11.35 -14.13
C VAL A 178 -11.69 -10.03 -14.79
N TRP A 179 -10.77 -9.45 -15.59
CA TRP A 179 -11.03 -8.32 -16.48
C TRP A 179 -11.14 -8.82 -17.90
N ASP A 180 -12.24 -8.48 -18.55
CA ASP A 180 -12.44 -8.72 -19.97
C ASP A 180 -11.88 -7.55 -20.77
N ALA A 181 -10.75 -7.76 -21.44
CA ALA A 181 -10.10 -6.76 -22.25
C ALA A 181 -10.60 -6.75 -23.72
N LYS A 182 -11.63 -7.55 -24.04
CA LYS A 182 -12.11 -7.70 -25.42
C LYS A 182 -12.66 -6.38 -26.00
N ALA A 183 -13.36 -5.60 -25.18
CA ALA A 183 -13.88 -4.29 -25.58
C ALA A 183 -12.79 -3.29 -25.89
N ASP A 184 -11.60 -3.43 -25.27
CA ASP A 184 -10.43 -2.57 -25.44
C ASP A 184 -9.42 -3.12 -26.46
N GLY A 185 -9.85 -4.05 -27.31
CA GLY A 185 -8.99 -4.66 -28.33
C GLY A 185 -7.83 -5.48 -27.75
N GLY A 186 -8.00 -6.07 -26.58
CA GLY A 186 -6.99 -6.85 -25.86
C GLY A 186 -6.03 -6.02 -25.00
N LYS A 187 -6.24 -4.71 -24.88
CA LYS A 187 -5.45 -3.82 -24.02
C LYS A 187 -6.02 -3.79 -22.60
N TYR A 188 -5.13 -3.60 -21.65
CA TYR A 188 -5.48 -3.43 -20.24
C TYR A 188 -4.49 -2.49 -19.54
N ASP A 189 -4.96 -1.68 -18.60
CA ASP A 189 -4.15 -0.78 -17.79
C ASP A 189 -4.79 -0.63 -16.41
N LEU A 190 -4.33 -1.44 -15.45
CA LEU A 190 -4.86 -1.49 -14.09
C LEU A 190 -3.83 -1.02 -13.07
N SER A 191 -4.27 -0.17 -12.14
CA SER A 191 -3.49 0.19 -10.96
C SER A 191 -4.15 -0.35 -9.71
N VAL A 192 -3.41 -1.14 -8.93
CA VAL A 192 -3.86 -1.72 -7.66
C VAL A 192 -3.12 -1.05 -6.53
N TYR A 193 -3.86 -0.51 -5.59
CA TYR A 193 -3.35 0.10 -4.37
C TYR A 193 -3.87 -0.63 -3.14
N ALA A 194 -3.04 -0.67 -2.10
CA ALA A 194 -3.42 -1.14 -0.78
C ALA A 194 -2.66 -0.34 0.31
N VAL A 195 -2.58 -0.89 1.49
CA VAL A 195 -2.00 -0.21 2.66
C VAL A 195 -0.50 0.04 2.50
N ASN A 196 0.00 1.09 3.16
CA ASN A 196 1.42 1.42 3.31
C ASN A 196 2.20 1.47 1.99
N GLY A 197 1.70 2.23 1.00
CA GLY A 197 2.39 2.41 -0.28
C GLY A 197 2.40 1.19 -1.20
N PHE A 198 1.69 0.09 -0.84
CA PHE A 198 1.56 -1.05 -1.74
C PHE A 198 0.94 -0.62 -3.06
N ARG A 199 1.64 -0.91 -4.16
CA ARG A 199 1.21 -0.61 -5.52
C ARG A 199 1.59 -1.73 -6.47
N ARG A 200 0.67 -2.06 -7.37
CA ARG A 200 0.92 -2.89 -8.55
C ARG A 200 0.28 -2.22 -9.75
N ASP A 201 1.08 -1.87 -10.77
CA ASP A 201 0.54 -1.48 -12.05
C ASP A 201 0.69 -2.65 -13.03
N ILE A 202 -0.37 -2.92 -13.75
CA ILE A 202 -0.50 -4.07 -14.63
C ILE A 202 -1.06 -3.57 -15.95
N LYS A 203 -0.16 -3.33 -16.92
CA LYS A 203 -0.50 -2.76 -18.23
C LYS A 203 0.02 -3.65 -19.35
N GLY A 204 -0.74 -3.73 -20.44
CA GLY A 204 -0.27 -4.43 -21.60
C GLY A 204 -1.28 -4.59 -22.72
N ASP A 205 -0.83 -5.33 -23.73
CA ASP A 205 -1.61 -5.78 -24.87
C ASP A 205 -1.44 -7.30 -25.00
N MET A 206 -2.54 -8.02 -24.99
CA MET A 206 -2.55 -9.49 -25.00
C MET A 206 -2.01 -10.10 -26.30
N ALA A 207 -1.95 -9.29 -27.39
CA ALA A 207 -1.37 -9.70 -28.65
C ALA A 207 0.16 -9.65 -28.68
N LEU A 208 0.79 -8.95 -27.74
CA LEU A 208 2.22 -8.66 -27.76
C LEU A 208 3.00 -9.53 -26.75
N ALA A 209 3.52 -8.95 -25.70
CA ALA A 209 4.40 -9.65 -24.76
C ALA A 209 3.64 -10.60 -23.82
N LYS A 210 4.07 -11.84 -23.72
CA LYS A 210 3.50 -12.86 -22.84
C LYS A 210 4.49 -13.21 -21.74
N ALA A 211 4.49 -12.42 -20.66
CA ALA A 211 5.29 -12.67 -19.48
C ALA A 211 4.41 -12.81 -18.24
N GLU A 212 4.73 -13.81 -17.44
CA GLU A 212 4.20 -13.96 -16.09
C GLU A 212 5.22 -13.37 -15.12
N ILE A 213 4.76 -12.42 -14.28
CA ILE A 213 5.59 -11.74 -13.29
C ILE A 213 5.04 -12.04 -11.91
N GLU A 214 5.90 -12.53 -11.04
CA GLU A 214 5.61 -12.74 -9.63
C GLU A 214 6.66 -12.05 -8.76
N VAL A 215 6.20 -11.29 -7.78
CA VAL A 215 7.05 -10.71 -6.75
C VAL A 215 6.98 -11.60 -5.53
N ARG A 216 8.14 -12.00 -5.00
CA ARG A 216 8.25 -12.82 -3.79
C ARG A 216 9.05 -12.08 -2.73
N TYR A 217 8.74 -12.37 -1.49
CA TYR A 217 9.38 -11.75 -0.34
C TYR A 217 10.25 -12.75 0.40
N LYS A 218 11.42 -12.29 0.84
CA LYS A 218 12.35 -13.02 1.72
C LYS A 218 12.62 -12.17 2.97
N PRO A 219 11.66 -12.07 3.92
CA PRO A 219 11.74 -11.15 5.06
C PRO A 219 12.98 -11.34 5.93
N ALA A 220 13.38 -12.59 6.18
CA ALA A 220 14.56 -12.90 7.00
C ALA A 220 15.88 -12.42 6.38
N GLN A 221 15.91 -12.27 5.04
CA GLN A 221 17.07 -11.82 4.28
C GLN A 221 16.96 -10.36 3.84
N GLN A 222 15.86 -9.70 4.13
CA GLN A 222 15.53 -8.36 3.64
C GLN A 222 15.68 -8.24 2.12
N LYS A 223 15.14 -9.22 1.37
CA LYS A 223 15.22 -9.26 -0.08
C LYS A 223 13.85 -9.33 -0.72
N VAL A 224 13.72 -8.67 -1.85
CA VAL A 224 12.63 -8.84 -2.82
C VAL A 224 13.15 -9.66 -3.99
N GLN A 225 12.38 -10.65 -4.40
CA GLN A 225 12.67 -11.51 -5.54
C GLN A 225 11.63 -11.28 -6.63
N LEU A 226 12.11 -10.97 -7.82
CA LEU A 226 11.33 -10.97 -9.06
C LEU A 226 11.47 -12.33 -9.73
N VAL A 227 10.36 -12.97 -10.01
CA VAL A 227 10.30 -14.19 -10.81
C VAL A 227 9.61 -13.87 -12.12
N VAL A 228 10.25 -14.19 -13.22
CA VAL A 228 9.74 -13.94 -14.57
C VAL A 228 9.68 -15.27 -15.33
N ARG A 229 8.57 -15.51 -16.01
CA ARG A 229 8.42 -16.61 -16.97
C ARG A 229 7.98 -16.06 -18.33
N ASN A 230 8.69 -16.42 -19.36
CA ASN A 230 8.23 -16.15 -20.72
C ASN A 230 7.22 -17.24 -21.12
N SER A 231 5.94 -16.89 -21.16
CA SER A 231 4.85 -17.79 -21.58
C SER A 231 4.54 -17.69 -23.08
N GLY A 232 5.30 -16.89 -23.82
CA GLY A 232 5.21 -16.77 -25.28
C GLY A 232 6.00 -17.82 -26.04
N SER A 233 5.94 -17.76 -27.37
CA SER A 233 6.60 -18.67 -28.31
C SER A 233 7.93 -18.14 -28.87
N SER A 234 8.30 -16.89 -28.57
CA SER A 234 9.53 -16.24 -29.03
C SER A 234 10.36 -15.74 -27.86
N THR A 235 11.64 -15.42 -28.09
CA THR A 235 12.49 -14.78 -27.10
C THR A 235 11.90 -13.44 -26.68
N LEU A 236 11.87 -13.19 -25.37
CA LEU A 236 11.35 -11.98 -24.75
C LEU A 236 12.50 -11.19 -24.12
N ALA A 237 12.72 -9.96 -24.60
CA ALA A 237 13.61 -9.00 -23.97
C ALA A 237 12.82 -8.11 -23.01
N LEU A 238 13.25 -8.08 -21.75
CA LEU A 238 12.66 -7.28 -20.70
C LEU A 238 13.68 -6.28 -20.17
N LYS A 239 13.20 -5.07 -19.89
CA LYS A 239 13.92 -4.03 -19.16
C LYS A 239 13.41 -4.00 -17.73
N ILE A 240 14.32 -3.96 -16.77
CA ILE A 240 14.04 -3.80 -15.35
C ILE A 240 14.58 -2.43 -14.93
N GLU A 241 13.75 -1.59 -14.36
CA GLU A 241 14.10 -0.24 -13.89
C GLU A 241 13.68 -0.10 -12.44
N HIS A 242 14.59 0.39 -11.59
CA HIS A 242 14.26 0.80 -10.24
C HIS A 242 13.85 2.28 -10.28
N ASN A 243 12.63 2.57 -9.78
CA ASN A 243 12.06 3.92 -9.83
C ASN A 243 12.50 4.77 -8.64
N ALA A 244 12.99 4.12 -7.56
CA ALA A 244 13.45 4.76 -6.34
C ALA A 244 14.48 3.88 -5.63
N TYR A 245 15.11 4.42 -4.58
CA TYR A 245 16.00 3.74 -3.62
C TYR A 245 17.38 3.34 -4.17
N GLY A 246 17.80 3.89 -5.31
CA GLY A 246 19.19 3.82 -5.77
C GLY A 246 19.66 2.48 -6.35
N GLU A 247 18.78 1.50 -6.49
CA GLU A 247 19.12 0.20 -7.10
C GLU A 247 19.38 0.33 -8.59
N THR A 248 20.27 -0.51 -9.11
CA THR A 248 20.59 -0.54 -10.54
C THR A 248 19.64 -1.50 -11.25
N GLY A 249 18.99 -1.02 -12.31
CA GLY A 249 18.19 -1.81 -13.22
C GLY A 249 19.04 -2.71 -14.12
N GLY A 250 18.41 -3.30 -15.12
CA GLY A 250 19.10 -4.15 -16.09
C GLY A 250 18.17 -4.74 -17.13
N GLU A 251 18.75 -5.51 -18.01
CA GLU A 251 18.02 -6.24 -19.05
C GLU A 251 17.99 -7.73 -18.75
N LEU A 252 16.95 -8.40 -19.22
CA LEU A 252 16.76 -9.82 -19.10
C LEU A 252 16.19 -10.37 -20.40
N SER A 253 16.91 -11.27 -21.05
CA SER A 253 16.45 -11.96 -22.25
C SER A 253 16.09 -13.40 -21.90
N LEU A 254 14.86 -13.83 -22.21
CA LEU A 254 14.33 -15.15 -21.90
C LEU A 254 13.84 -15.85 -23.18
N ALA A 255 14.36 -17.02 -23.47
CA ALA A 255 13.80 -17.87 -24.52
C ALA A 255 12.36 -18.31 -24.16
N ALA A 256 11.61 -18.77 -25.14
CA ALA A 256 10.26 -19.29 -24.97
C ALA A 256 10.18 -20.36 -23.88
N GLY A 257 9.21 -20.24 -22.97
CA GLY A 257 8.97 -21.18 -21.86
C GLY A 257 9.96 -21.05 -20.69
N VAL A 258 11.03 -20.27 -20.82
CA VAL A 258 12.09 -20.16 -19.79
C VAL A 258 11.60 -19.29 -18.63
N ARG A 259 12.02 -19.71 -17.42
CA ARG A 259 11.83 -18.97 -16.16
C ARG A 259 13.18 -18.46 -15.65
N SER A 260 13.20 -17.24 -15.15
CA SER A 260 14.36 -16.63 -14.49
C SER A 260 13.94 -15.92 -13.21
N GLN A 261 14.93 -15.61 -12.38
CA GLN A 261 14.71 -14.87 -11.15
C GLN A 261 15.83 -13.85 -10.91
N ARG A 262 15.46 -12.74 -10.30
CA ARG A 262 16.38 -11.69 -9.82
C ARG A 262 16.04 -11.36 -8.38
N GLU A 263 17.05 -11.01 -7.59
CA GLU A 263 16.88 -10.64 -6.18
C GLU A 263 17.64 -9.36 -5.87
N TRP A 264 17.05 -8.53 -5.04
CA TRP A 264 17.65 -7.30 -4.54
C TRP A 264 17.55 -7.25 -3.02
N SER A 265 18.60 -6.72 -2.37
CA SER A 265 18.52 -6.31 -0.98
C SER A 265 17.70 -5.02 -0.89
N VAL A 266 16.82 -4.95 0.09
CA VAL A 266 16.05 -3.73 0.40
C VAL A 266 16.39 -3.22 1.81
N ALA A 267 17.48 -3.69 2.38
CA ALA A 267 17.91 -3.33 3.74
C ALA A 267 18.23 -1.83 3.84
N ASP A 268 19.00 -1.32 2.89
CA ASP A 268 19.49 0.08 2.90
C ASP A 268 18.39 1.10 2.64
N SER A 269 17.31 0.70 1.98
CA SER A 269 16.10 1.52 1.76
C SER A 269 15.07 1.46 2.91
N GLY A 270 15.39 0.81 4.04
CA GLY A 270 14.42 0.57 5.11
C GLY A 270 13.32 -0.42 4.72
N ASN A 271 13.64 -1.34 3.84
CA ASN A 271 12.78 -2.37 3.24
C ASN A 271 11.78 -1.85 2.19
N TRP A 272 11.93 -0.63 1.71
CA TRP A 272 11.13 -0.08 0.62
C TRP A 272 11.66 -0.52 -0.74
N TYR A 273 10.77 -0.76 -1.68
CA TYR A 273 11.10 -1.11 -3.06
C TYR A 273 10.12 -0.47 -4.04
N ASP A 274 10.63 -0.12 -5.22
CA ASP A 274 9.82 0.35 -6.36
C ASP A 274 10.56 0.04 -7.65
N PHE A 275 10.05 -0.86 -8.45
CA PHE A 275 10.64 -1.23 -9.72
C PHE A 275 9.57 -1.51 -10.78
N THR A 276 9.97 -1.33 -12.04
CA THR A 276 9.18 -1.59 -13.23
C THR A 276 9.87 -2.65 -14.09
N VAL A 277 9.10 -3.60 -14.57
CA VAL A 277 9.51 -4.57 -15.60
C VAL A 277 8.71 -4.30 -16.85
N SER A 278 9.38 -4.04 -17.97
CA SER A 278 8.73 -3.66 -19.21
C SER A 278 9.30 -4.39 -20.44
N ALA A 279 8.44 -4.53 -21.44
CA ALA A 279 8.77 -4.94 -22.80
C ALA A 279 7.83 -4.22 -23.77
N ASN A 280 7.97 -4.48 -25.08
CA ASN A 280 7.02 -3.94 -26.05
C ASN A 280 5.58 -4.38 -25.72
N GLY A 281 4.70 -3.43 -25.49
CA GLY A 281 3.29 -3.67 -25.15
C GLY A 281 3.06 -4.35 -23.80
N PHE A 282 4.01 -4.27 -22.85
CA PHE A 282 3.93 -4.90 -21.55
C PHE A 282 4.61 -4.06 -20.48
N MET A 283 3.95 -3.89 -19.32
CA MET A 283 4.54 -3.26 -18.16
C MET A 283 3.94 -3.81 -16.87
N ARG A 284 4.82 -4.04 -15.89
CA ARG A 284 4.46 -4.37 -14.50
C ARG A 284 5.30 -3.53 -13.56
N ARG A 285 4.67 -2.73 -12.71
CA ARG A 285 5.35 -2.01 -11.62
C ARG A 285 4.98 -2.65 -10.30
N ALA A 286 5.94 -2.79 -9.43
CA ALA A 286 5.75 -3.26 -8.08
C ALA A 286 6.43 -2.31 -7.10
N ALA A 287 5.64 -1.72 -6.19
CA ALA A 287 6.14 -0.88 -5.11
C ALA A 287 5.49 -1.27 -3.78
N GLY A 288 6.16 -0.93 -2.68
CA GLY A 288 5.72 -1.15 -1.33
C GLY A 288 6.88 -1.33 -0.35
N ARG A 289 6.55 -1.79 0.84
CA ARG A 289 7.53 -2.13 1.88
C ARG A 289 7.48 -3.61 2.19
N LEU A 290 8.66 -4.24 2.28
CA LEU A 290 8.81 -5.59 2.77
C LEU A 290 8.70 -5.59 4.29
N GLU A 291 7.66 -6.20 4.83
CA GLU A 291 7.46 -6.33 6.27
C GLU A 291 8.29 -7.49 6.85
N THR A 292 9.12 -7.18 7.83
CA THR A 292 10.03 -8.15 8.48
C THR A 292 9.56 -8.53 9.89
N GLY A 293 8.42 -7.98 10.33
CA GLY A 293 7.96 -8.09 11.71
C GLY A 293 8.72 -7.18 12.69
N LYS A 294 9.70 -6.40 12.20
CA LYS A 294 10.47 -5.43 12.98
C LYS A 294 10.03 -4.00 12.62
N HIS A 295 10.22 -3.07 13.55
CA HIS A 295 10.07 -1.65 13.29
C HIS A 295 11.06 -1.19 12.20
N GLY A 296 10.75 -0.11 11.53
CA GLY A 296 11.57 0.45 10.47
C GLY A 296 11.38 1.96 10.34
N MET A 297 11.32 2.45 9.11
CA MET A 297 11.14 3.86 8.81
C MET A 297 9.98 4.09 7.83
N SER A 298 9.44 5.31 7.82
CA SER A 298 8.54 5.79 6.78
C SER A 298 9.24 5.78 5.42
N ASP A 299 8.49 5.91 4.34
CA ASP A 299 9.06 5.88 2.99
C ASP A 299 10.08 7.03 2.78
N PRO A 300 11.37 6.71 2.55
CA PRO A 300 12.39 7.74 2.35
C PRO A 300 12.20 8.53 1.03
N ALA A 301 11.49 7.98 0.05
CA ALA A 301 11.23 8.66 -1.21
C ALA A 301 10.06 9.67 -1.13
N MET A 302 9.27 9.64 -0.06
CA MET A 302 8.15 10.57 0.11
C MET A 302 8.56 11.93 0.67
N GLY A 303 9.77 12.05 1.21
CA GLY A 303 10.28 13.27 1.84
C GLY A 303 11.41 13.94 1.04
N THR A 304 11.53 13.65 -0.25
CA THR A 304 12.55 14.23 -1.16
C THR A 304 11.93 15.22 -2.12
#